data_6c56da7759d5b20663a2d1b5ac3d7c18
#
_entry.id   6c56da7759d5b20663a2d1b5ac3d7c18
#
_cell.length_a   1.000
_cell.length_b   1.000
_cell.length_c   1.000
_cell.angle_alpha   90.00
_cell.angle_beta   90.00
_cell.angle_gamma   90.00
#
_symmetry.space_group_name_H-M   'P 1'
#
loop_
_entity.id
_entity.type
_entity.pdbx_description
1 polymer ?
#
loop_
_entity_poly.entity_id
_entity_poly.type
_entity_poly.pdbx_seq_one_letter_code
_entity_poly.pdbx_strand_id
1 'polypeptide(L)'
;MPQLTSSEVDAFLEEPGHLLRVGTVDDDGFPRVVPIWFIRRDDEILFTPRGPSVFLANIRRDPRVGLSIDEDPLPYRKVTVRGTARIVHDVGNDDEWRDLYRSIAKRYVPDEAADAYVNDTVDQPRALIGVPLGAGSRTTTWRMPVGDEDGTGIWARRYYLDGTHMAELADSGTGRETYVPDP
;
A
#
# COMPACT_ATOMS: atom_id res chain seq x y z
N MET A 1 4.28 10.27 17.57
CA MET A 1 3.06 9.59 17.04
C MET A 1 3.28 8.09 17.15
N PRO A 2 2.37 7.35 17.81
CA PRO A 2 2.46 5.92 17.93
C PRO A 2 2.56 5.23 16.56
N GLN A 3 3.30 4.16 16.50
CA GLN A 3 3.34 3.28 15.34
C GLN A 3 2.40 2.10 15.55
N LEU A 4 2.03 1.43 14.47
CA LEU A 4 1.37 0.14 14.55
C LEU A 4 2.42 -0.93 14.87
N THR A 5 2.10 -1.81 15.80
CA THR A 5 2.84 -3.06 15.99
C THR A 5 2.67 -3.97 14.77
N SER A 6 3.51 -5.01 14.63
CA SER A 6 3.37 -5.97 13.54
C SER A 6 1.97 -6.57 13.48
N SER A 7 1.43 -6.99 14.63
CA SER A 7 0.08 -7.56 14.71
C SER A 7 -1.03 -6.56 14.35
N GLU A 8 -0.87 -5.27 14.68
CA GLU A 8 -1.81 -4.23 14.26
C GLU A 8 -1.72 -3.96 12.75
N VAL A 9 -0.53 -4.00 12.17
CA VAL A 9 -0.34 -3.90 10.71
C VAL A 9 -1.02 -5.06 10.01
N ASP A 10 -0.81 -6.28 10.50
CA ASP A 10 -1.42 -7.48 9.94
C ASP A 10 -2.93 -7.40 9.97
N ALA A 11 -3.50 -7.08 11.14
CA ALA A 11 -4.94 -6.91 11.29
C ALA A 11 -5.49 -5.80 10.36
N PHE A 12 -4.84 -4.64 10.30
CA PHE A 12 -5.27 -3.51 9.48
C PHE A 12 -5.24 -3.82 7.98
N LEU A 13 -4.21 -4.48 7.49
CA LEU A 13 -4.09 -4.84 6.08
C LEU A 13 -5.08 -5.96 5.66
N GLU A 14 -5.54 -6.78 6.61
CA GLU A 14 -6.56 -7.79 6.37
C GLU A 14 -8.00 -7.24 6.44
N GLU A 15 -8.21 -6.08 7.03
CA GLU A 15 -9.55 -5.44 7.05
C GLU A 15 -10.02 -5.11 5.62
N PRO A 16 -11.27 -5.42 5.27
CA PRO A 16 -11.82 -5.10 3.95
C PRO A 16 -12.12 -3.60 3.80
N GLY A 17 -12.19 -3.13 2.55
CA GLY A 17 -12.67 -1.78 2.22
C GLY A 17 -11.61 -0.70 2.16
N HIS A 18 -10.42 -0.88 2.74
CA HIS A 18 -9.33 0.09 2.59
C HIS A 18 -8.78 0.09 1.17
N LEU A 19 -8.68 1.27 0.55
CA LEU A 19 -8.06 1.39 -0.77
C LEU A 19 -6.54 1.56 -0.66
N LEU A 20 -5.84 0.88 -1.55
CA LEU A 20 -4.44 1.17 -1.83
C LEU A 20 -4.33 2.40 -2.73
N ARG A 21 -3.55 3.40 -2.36
CA ARG A 21 -3.16 4.50 -3.23
C ARG A 21 -1.74 4.24 -3.74
N VAL A 22 -1.61 4.07 -5.06
CA VAL A 22 -0.33 3.82 -5.73
C VAL A 22 0.18 5.10 -6.36
N GLY A 23 1.32 5.55 -5.91
CA GLY A 23 2.05 6.68 -6.48
C GLY A 23 3.09 6.20 -7.49
N THR A 24 3.04 6.74 -8.70
CA THR A 24 3.99 6.53 -9.80
C THR A 24 4.38 7.88 -10.40
N VAL A 25 5.32 7.90 -11.33
CA VAL A 25 5.73 9.13 -12.05
C VAL A 25 5.44 8.92 -13.53
N ASP A 26 4.75 9.88 -14.15
CA ASP A 26 4.47 9.89 -15.59
C ASP A 26 5.75 10.14 -16.41
N ASP A 27 5.69 9.96 -17.71
CA ASP A 27 6.83 10.14 -18.63
C ASP A 27 7.33 11.58 -18.70
N ASP A 28 6.44 12.54 -18.43
CA ASP A 28 6.78 13.98 -18.31
C ASP A 28 7.31 14.38 -16.92
N GLY A 29 7.43 13.40 -16.01
CA GLY A 29 7.91 13.63 -14.63
C GLY A 29 6.82 14.00 -13.64
N PHE A 30 5.55 14.10 -14.06
CA PHE A 30 4.47 14.47 -13.15
C PHE A 30 4.08 13.30 -12.23
N PRO A 31 3.86 13.54 -10.92
CA PRO A 31 3.44 12.48 -10.01
C PRO A 31 1.97 12.10 -10.27
N ARG A 32 1.71 10.80 -10.34
CA ARG A 32 0.38 10.20 -10.49
C ARG A 32 0.04 9.37 -9.27
N VAL A 33 -1.18 9.54 -8.74
CA VAL A 33 -1.71 8.71 -7.65
C VAL A 33 -3.02 8.07 -8.12
N VAL A 34 -3.12 6.75 -7.95
CA VAL A 34 -4.29 5.96 -8.36
C VAL A 34 -4.80 5.15 -7.17
N PRO A 35 -6.08 5.29 -6.76
CA PRO A 35 -6.70 4.38 -5.82
C PRO A 35 -7.02 3.04 -6.52
N ILE A 36 -6.71 1.93 -5.87
CA ILE A 36 -6.93 0.59 -6.43
C ILE A 36 -7.22 -0.42 -5.32
N TRP A 37 -7.90 -1.49 -5.67
CA TRP A 37 -8.09 -2.66 -4.83
C TRP A 37 -6.80 -3.44 -4.67
N PHE A 38 -6.59 -4.00 -3.49
CA PHE A 38 -5.42 -4.80 -3.18
C PHE A 38 -5.75 -5.98 -2.27
N ILE A 39 -4.82 -6.89 -2.18
CA ILE A 39 -4.78 -7.91 -1.13
C ILE A 39 -3.34 -8.01 -0.62
N ARG A 40 -3.20 -8.34 0.65
CA ARG A 40 -1.91 -8.78 1.19
C ARG A 40 -1.82 -10.31 1.02
N ARG A 41 -0.68 -10.78 0.61
CA ARG A 41 -0.29 -12.19 0.67
C ARG A 41 1.12 -12.26 1.20
N ASP A 42 1.31 -13.00 2.28
CA ASP A 42 2.58 -13.03 3.00
C ASP A 42 3.06 -11.60 3.29
N ASP A 43 4.29 -11.28 2.94
CA ASP A 43 4.89 -9.95 3.11
C ASP A 43 4.79 -9.09 1.85
N GLU A 44 3.76 -9.25 1.06
CA GLU A 44 3.62 -8.52 -0.20
C GLU A 44 2.22 -7.94 -0.39
N ILE A 45 2.16 -6.70 -0.88
CA ILE A 45 0.93 -6.07 -1.36
C ILE A 45 0.76 -6.40 -2.83
N LEU A 46 -0.36 -7.03 -3.18
CA LEU A 46 -0.71 -7.40 -4.55
C LEU A 46 -1.87 -6.55 -5.07
N PHE A 47 -1.76 -6.05 -6.30
CA PHE A 47 -2.81 -5.27 -6.97
C PHE A 47 -2.76 -5.46 -8.49
N THR A 48 -3.86 -5.06 -9.18
CA THR A 48 -4.11 -5.53 -10.55
C THR A 48 -4.44 -4.39 -11.52
N PRO A 49 -3.42 -3.68 -12.09
CA PRO A 49 -3.66 -2.71 -13.15
C PRO A 49 -4.18 -3.38 -14.44
N ARG A 50 -5.09 -2.69 -15.14
CA ARG A 50 -5.46 -3.09 -16.51
C ARG A 50 -4.30 -2.86 -17.47
N GLY A 51 -4.18 -3.70 -18.49
CA GLY A 51 -3.11 -3.65 -19.49
C GLY A 51 -2.88 -2.26 -20.11
N PRO A 52 -3.92 -1.54 -20.55
CA PRO A 52 -3.77 -0.21 -21.15
C PRO A 52 -3.65 0.95 -20.15
N SER A 53 -3.49 0.68 -18.86
CA SER A 53 -3.43 1.77 -17.87
C SER A 53 -2.08 2.48 -17.86
N VAL A 54 -2.11 3.82 -17.75
CA VAL A 54 -0.91 4.67 -17.70
C VAL A 54 0.00 4.28 -16.54
N PHE A 55 -0.57 4.00 -15.35
CA PHE A 55 0.27 3.67 -14.19
C PHE A 55 0.95 2.29 -14.31
N LEU A 56 0.42 1.33 -15.10
CA LEU A 56 1.17 0.12 -15.45
C LEU A 56 2.35 0.44 -16.38
N ALA A 57 2.14 1.32 -17.38
CA ALA A 57 3.22 1.79 -18.22
C ALA A 57 4.31 2.50 -17.40
N ASN A 58 3.92 3.30 -16.41
CA ASN A 58 4.84 3.94 -15.47
C ASN A 58 5.66 2.91 -14.69
N ILE A 59 5.01 1.90 -14.11
CA ILE A 59 5.68 0.83 -13.35
C ILE A 59 6.68 0.06 -14.23
N ARG A 60 6.34 -0.18 -15.50
CA ARG A 60 7.26 -0.83 -16.44
C ARG A 60 8.48 0.00 -16.77
N ARG A 61 8.32 1.32 -16.83
CA ARG A 61 9.41 2.27 -17.11
C ARG A 61 10.28 2.52 -15.87
N ASP A 62 9.63 2.74 -14.73
CA ASP A 62 10.28 2.95 -13.43
C ASP A 62 9.49 2.20 -12.36
N PRO A 63 9.99 1.08 -11.85
CA PRO A 63 9.27 0.25 -10.90
C PRO A 63 9.23 0.82 -9.48
N ARG A 64 9.86 1.96 -9.21
CA ARG A 64 9.81 2.62 -7.90
C ARG A 64 8.41 3.18 -7.67
N VAL A 65 7.79 2.79 -6.55
CA VAL A 65 6.44 3.20 -6.19
C VAL A 65 6.35 3.70 -4.76
N GLY A 66 5.40 4.59 -4.53
CA GLY A 66 4.93 4.95 -3.20
C GLY A 66 3.53 4.39 -2.99
N LEU A 67 3.32 3.67 -1.89
CA LEU A 67 2.02 3.13 -1.51
C LEU A 67 1.50 3.82 -0.25
N SER A 68 0.18 4.07 -0.17
CA SER A 68 -0.50 4.46 1.06
C SER A 68 -1.79 3.67 1.20
N ILE A 69 -1.96 3.06 2.37
CA ILE A 69 -3.19 2.42 2.82
C ILE A 69 -3.54 3.11 4.13
N ASP A 70 -4.68 3.75 4.20
CA ASP A 70 -5.09 4.56 5.34
C ASP A 70 -6.61 4.50 5.52
N GLU A 71 -7.06 4.80 6.74
CA GLU A 71 -8.46 4.91 7.11
C GLU A 71 -8.85 6.35 7.42
N ASP A 72 -10.13 6.71 7.17
CA ASP A 72 -10.68 8.01 7.49
C ASP A 72 -11.13 8.13 8.96
N PRO A 73 -11.68 7.07 9.62
CA PRO A 73 -12.05 7.14 11.03
C PRO A 73 -10.83 7.16 11.96
N LEU A 74 -10.99 7.75 13.15
CA LEU A 74 -10.00 7.59 14.22
C LEU A 74 -9.79 6.10 14.54
N PRO A 75 -8.57 5.68 14.81
CA PRO A 75 -7.38 6.49 15.09
C PRO A 75 -6.53 6.86 13.85
N TYR A 76 -7.08 6.89 12.64
CA TYR A 76 -6.37 7.23 11.40
C TYR A 76 -5.15 6.33 11.15
N ARG A 77 -5.31 5.03 11.28
CA ARG A 77 -4.22 4.08 11.01
C ARG A 77 -3.72 4.24 9.58
N LYS A 78 -2.42 4.16 9.41
CA LYS A 78 -1.80 4.28 8.10
C LYS A 78 -0.58 3.38 7.97
N VAL A 79 -0.50 2.72 6.81
CA VAL A 79 0.67 2.00 6.33
C VAL A 79 1.13 2.66 5.03
N THR A 80 2.39 3.10 4.97
CA THR A 80 3.00 3.63 3.75
C THR A 80 4.24 2.84 3.39
N VAL A 81 4.41 2.58 2.10
CA VAL A 81 5.54 1.81 1.58
C VAL A 81 6.26 2.62 0.50
N ARG A 82 7.58 2.69 0.59
CA ARG A 82 8.43 3.10 -0.52
C ARG A 82 9.18 1.85 -0.98
N GLY A 83 8.87 1.35 -2.17
CA GLY A 83 9.39 0.08 -2.63
C GLY A 83 9.54 0.00 -4.13
N THR A 84 10.03 -1.14 -4.59
CA THR A 84 10.15 -1.48 -6.00
C THR A 84 9.09 -2.51 -6.34
N ALA A 85 8.19 -2.16 -7.26
CA ALA A 85 7.17 -3.05 -7.77
C ALA A 85 7.80 -4.13 -8.67
N ARG A 86 7.27 -5.34 -8.58
CA ARG A 86 7.60 -6.42 -9.52
C ARG A 86 6.35 -6.85 -10.29
N ILE A 87 6.49 -7.23 -11.54
CA ILE A 87 5.43 -7.86 -12.31
C ILE A 87 5.44 -9.35 -11.93
N VAL A 88 4.41 -9.78 -11.20
CA VAL A 88 4.22 -11.19 -10.80
C VAL A 88 3.72 -11.99 -11.98
N HIS A 89 2.65 -11.48 -12.65
CA HIS A 89 2.14 -11.97 -13.91
C HIS A 89 1.92 -10.82 -14.85
N ASP A 90 2.42 -10.89 -16.05
CA ASP A 90 2.20 -9.87 -17.06
C ASP A 90 0.83 -10.05 -17.74
N VAL A 91 0.40 -9.03 -18.45
CA VAL A 91 -0.84 -9.00 -19.23
C VAL A 91 -0.91 -10.20 -20.16
N GLY A 92 -2.04 -10.90 -20.15
CA GLY A 92 -2.28 -12.08 -20.97
C GLY A 92 -2.20 -13.43 -20.24
N ASN A 93 -1.79 -13.43 -18.97
CA ASN A 93 -1.71 -14.62 -18.12
C ASN A 93 -2.77 -14.61 -17.00
N ASP A 94 -3.86 -13.89 -17.19
CA ASP A 94 -4.89 -13.63 -16.18
C ASP A 94 -5.56 -14.92 -15.68
N ASP A 95 -5.63 -15.97 -16.52
CA ASP A 95 -6.26 -17.24 -16.17
C ASP A 95 -5.54 -17.94 -15.02
N GLU A 96 -4.22 -17.76 -14.90
CA GLU A 96 -3.40 -18.41 -13.88
C GLU A 96 -3.71 -17.91 -12.47
N TRP A 97 -4.20 -16.66 -12.34
CA TRP A 97 -4.41 -16.01 -11.06
C TRP A 97 -5.80 -15.35 -10.91
N ARG A 98 -6.78 -15.74 -11.74
CA ARG A 98 -8.14 -15.19 -11.74
C ARG A 98 -8.85 -15.38 -10.39
N ASP A 99 -8.61 -16.47 -9.70
CA ASP A 99 -9.19 -16.69 -8.36
C ASP A 99 -8.59 -15.74 -7.32
N LEU A 100 -7.32 -15.36 -7.45
CA LEU A 100 -6.74 -14.29 -6.63
C LEU A 100 -7.42 -12.95 -6.92
N TYR A 101 -7.72 -12.64 -8.18
CA TYR A 101 -8.44 -11.44 -8.53
C TYR A 101 -9.86 -11.41 -7.94
N ARG A 102 -10.56 -12.55 -7.95
CA ARG A 102 -11.85 -12.68 -7.23
C ARG A 102 -11.70 -12.41 -5.73
N SER A 103 -10.67 -12.97 -5.12
CA SER A 103 -10.37 -12.72 -3.70
C SER A 103 -10.10 -11.25 -3.41
N ILE A 104 -9.40 -10.54 -4.31
CA ILE A 104 -9.23 -9.08 -4.21
C ILE A 104 -10.58 -8.37 -4.29
N ALA A 105 -11.41 -8.69 -5.27
CA ALA A 105 -12.71 -8.04 -5.47
C ALA A 105 -13.66 -8.23 -4.26
N LYS A 106 -13.69 -9.44 -3.68
CA LYS A 106 -14.51 -9.78 -2.51
C LYS A 106 -14.17 -9.00 -1.24
N ARG A 107 -13.02 -8.37 -1.18
CA ARG A 107 -12.67 -7.43 -0.09
C ARG A 107 -13.44 -6.11 -0.16
N TYR A 108 -14.03 -5.76 -1.30
CA TYR A 108 -14.61 -4.44 -1.57
C TYR A 108 -16.08 -4.47 -1.93
N VAL A 109 -16.56 -5.57 -2.47
CA VAL A 109 -17.95 -5.74 -2.90
C VAL A 109 -18.46 -7.12 -2.49
N PRO A 110 -19.80 -7.31 -2.37
CA PRO A 110 -20.39 -8.62 -2.06
C PRO A 110 -19.93 -9.70 -3.05
N ASP A 111 -19.84 -10.93 -2.61
CA ASP A 111 -19.32 -12.08 -3.36
C ASP A 111 -19.90 -12.22 -4.77
N GLU A 112 -21.24 -12.15 -4.87
CA GLU A 112 -21.94 -12.24 -6.17
C GLU A 112 -21.55 -11.10 -7.14
N ALA A 113 -21.41 -9.88 -6.61
CA ALA A 113 -20.98 -8.72 -7.39
C ALA A 113 -19.50 -8.83 -7.79
N ALA A 114 -18.64 -9.38 -6.93
CA ALA A 114 -17.24 -9.64 -7.24
C ALA A 114 -17.11 -10.66 -8.37
N ASP A 115 -17.83 -11.77 -8.29
CA ASP A 115 -17.82 -12.81 -9.31
C ASP A 115 -18.37 -12.29 -10.66
N ALA A 116 -19.47 -11.55 -10.65
CA ALA A 116 -20.01 -10.90 -11.84
C ALA A 116 -18.97 -9.95 -12.45
N TYR A 117 -18.40 -9.04 -11.66
CA TYR A 117 -17.41 -8.07 -12.13
C TYR A 117 -16.18 -8.73 -12.77
N VAL A 118 -15.66 -9.81 -12.17
CA VAL A 118 -14.51 -10.52 -12.72
C VAL A 118 -14.87 -11.22 -14.04
N ASN A 119 -16.06 -11.82 -14.11
CA ASN A 119 -16.53 -12.48 -15.34
C ASN A 119 -16.83 -11.49 -16.46
N ASP A 120 -17.46 -10.35 -16.15
CA ASP A 120 -17.83 -9.31 -17.13
C ASP A 120 -16.61 -8.53 -17.68
N THR A 121 -15.46 -8.65 -17.00
CA THR A 121 -14.22 -7.96 -17.41
C THR A 121 -13.11 -8.93 -17.84
N VAL A 122 -13.47 -10.16 -18.20
CA VAL A 122 -12.51 -11.19 -18.63
C VAL A 122 -11.75 -10.80 -19.91
N ASP A 123 -12.35 -10.00 -20.75
CA ASP A 123 -11.77 -9.42 -21.99
C ASP A 123 -10.88 -8.19 -21.74
N GLN A 124 -10.75 -7.76 -20.49
CA GLN A 124 -9.93 -6.62 -20.09
C GLN A 124 -8.68 -7.10 -19.35
N PRO A 125 -7.65 -7.52 -20.08
CA PRO A 125 -6.49 -8.20 -19.48
C PRO A 125 -5.77 -7.30 -18.48
N ARG A 126 -5.25 -7.93 -17.42
CA ARG A 126 -4.59 -7.28 -16.29
C ARG A 126 -3.20 -7.84 -16.06
N ALA A 127 -2.34 -7.05 -15.46
CA ALA A 127 -1.13 -7.54 -14.84
C ALA A 127 -1.38 -7.76 -13.33
N LEU A 128 -0.64 -8.66 -12.71
CA LEU A 128 -0.52 -8.78 -11.27
C LEU A 128 0.80 -8.17 -10.82
N ILE A 129 0.71 -7.18 -9.97
CA ILE A 129 1.87 -6.44 -9.45
C ILE A 129 2.02 -6.75 -7.97
N GLY A 130 3.26 -6.98 -7.53
CA GLY A 130 3.63 -7.19 -6.14
C GLY A 130 4.61 -6.11 -5.65
N VAL A 131 4.44 -5.68 -4.40
CA VAL A 131 5.37 -4.77 -3.71
C VAL A 131 5.63 -5.32 -2.32
N PRO A 132 6.88 -5.68 -1.98
CA PRO A 132 7.21 -6.23 -0.67
C PRO A 132 7.02 -5.20 0.45
N LEU A 133 6.59 -5.66 1.63
CA LEU A 133 6.45 -4.84 2.84
C LEU A 133 7.75 -4.77 3.63
N GLY A 134 8.59 -5.79 3.55
CA GLY A 134 9.83 -5.95 4.31
C GLY A 134 11.09 -5.70 3.47
N ALA A 135 11.90 -6.72 3.31
CA ALA A 135 13.17 -6.62 2.62
C ALA A 135 13.04 -6.02 1.20
N GLY A 136 13.82 -4.98 0.91
CA GLY A 136 13.76 -4.25 -0.36
C GLY A 136 12.77 -3.09 -0.41
N SER A 137 12.00 -2.87 0.66
CA SER A 137 11.09 -1.74 0.81
C SER A 137 11.30 -1.02 2.14
N ARG A 138 10.83 0.21 2.21
CA ARG A 138 10.74 0.97 3.45
C ARG A 138 9.27 1.15 3.81
N THR A 139 8.78 0.34 4.72
CA THR A 139 7.44 0.44 5.28
C THR A 139 7.43 1.32 6.52
N THR A 140 6.38 2.11 6.66
CA THR A 140 6.20 2.97 7.81
C THR A 140 4.74 2.99 8.20
N THR A 141 4.49 2.98 9.48
CA THR A 141 3.15 2.96 10.06
C THR A 141 3.00 4.09 11.05
N TRP A 142 1.78 4.53 11.27
CA TRP A 142 1.41 5.36 12.39
C TRP A 142 -0.10 5.36 12.61
N ARG A 143 -0.51 5.79 13.78
CA ARG A 143 -1.90 6.09 14.15
C ARG A 143 -1.97 7.27 15.12
N MET A 144 -3.14 7.81 15.31
CA MET A 144 -3.38 8.74 16.41
C MET A 144 -3.30 7.98 17.75
N PRO A 145 -2.85 8.64 18.82
CA PRO A 145 -2.94 8.09 20.16
C PRO A 145 -4.37 7.76 20.55
N VAL A 146 -4.54 6.70 21.34
CA VAL A 146 -5.85 6.30 21.88
C VAL A 146 -5.81 6.25 23.41
N GLY A 147 -6.91 6.60 24.08
CA GLY A 147 -6.99 6.62 25.54
C GLY A 147 -5.99 7.60 26.16
N ASP A 148 -5.22 7.12 27.12
CA ASP A 148 -4.23 7.92 27.89
C ASP A 148 -2.83 7.96 27.23
N GLU A 149 -2.70 7.53 25.97
CA GLU A 149 -1.42 7.59 25.24
C GLU A 149 -1.01 9.05 25.02
N ASP A 150 0.31 9.32 25.04
CA ASP A 150 0.85 10.65 24.77
C ASP A 150 0.50 11.15 23.37
N GLY A 151 -0.34 12.18 23.31
CA GLY A 151 -0.78 12.83 22.08
C GLY A 151 0.18 13.87 21.52
N THR A 152 1.27 14.19 22.22
CA THR A 152 2.27 15.20 21.79
C THR A 152 3.23 14.65 20.73
N GLY A 153 2.99 13.44 20.23
CA GLY A 153 3.86 12.75 19.30
C GLY A 153 4.23 13.54 18.07
N ILE A 154 5.49 13.52 17.74
CA ILE A 154 6.09 14.13 16.57
C ILE A 154 6.14 13.09 15.45
N TRP A 155 5.97 13.54 14.22
CA TRP A 155 6.10 12.69 13.04
C TRP A 155 7.51 12.11 12.93
N ALA A 156 7.66 11.02 12.21
CA ALA A 156 8.96 10.41 11.98
C ALA A 156 9.94 11.41 11.33
N ARG A 157 11.21 11.33 11.73
CA ARG A 157 12.30 12.25 11.32
C ARG A 157 12.31 12.57 9.82
N ARG A 158 12.01 11.59 8.98
CA ARG A 158 12.00 11.74 7.51
C ARG A 158 10.99 12.74 6.94
N TYR A 159 10.03 13.21 7.75
CA TYR A 159 9.08 14.24 7.32
C TYR A 159 9.61 15.66 7.50
N TYR A 160 10.76 15.81 8.15
CA TYR A 160 11.33 17.13 8.45
C TYR A 160 12.65 17.34 7.73
N LEU A 161 12.88 18.58 7.31
CA LEU A 161 14.14 18.99 6.73
C LEU A 161 15.25 18.99 7.80
N ASP A 162 16.46 18.63 7.40
CA ASP A 162 17.65 18.68 8.26
C ASP A 162 17.87 20.09 8.81
N GLY A 163 18.36 20.19 10.06
CA GLY A 163 18.65 21.45 10.72
C GLY A 163 17.41 22.22 11.22
N THR A 164 16.22 21.62 11.19
CA THR A 164 15.01 22.23 11.76
C THR A 164 14.77 21.74 13.19
N HIS A 165 14.15 22.58 14.02
CA HIS A 165 13.77 22.21 15.37
C HIS A 165 12.87 20.95 15.41
N MET A 166 11.97 20.79 14.44
CA MET A 166 11.13 19.60 14.33
C MET A 166 11.94 18.33 14.04
N ALA A 167 13.02 18.46 13.26
CA ALA A 167 13.94 17.36 13.02
C ALA A 167 14.68 16.93 14.29
N GLU A 168 15.16 17.91 15.08
CA GLU A 168 15.85 17.66 16.36
C GLU A 168 14.91 16.98 17.36
N LEU A 169 13.66 17.46 17.48
CA LEU A 169 12.63 16.82 18.32
C LEU A 169 12.33 15.37 17.86
N ALA A 170 12.24 15.13 16.55
CA ALA A 170 12.01 13.79 16.02
C ALA A 170 13.22 12.85 16.24
N ASP A 171 14.42 13.38 16.31
CA ASP A 171 15.64 12.62 16.62
C ASP A 171 15.74 12.21 18.11
N SER A 172 15.14 12.98 19.00
CA SER A 172 15.05 12.67 20.43
C SER A 172 13.90 11.72 20.80
N GLY A 173 12.98 11.45 19.87
CA GLY A 173 11.74 10.70 20.09
C GLY A 173 11.66 9.36 19.39
N THR A 174 10.51 8.73 19.51
CA THR A 174 10.21 7.35 19.09
C THR A 174 9.93 7.17 17.58
N GLY A 175 10.10 8.20 16.76
CA GLY A 175 9.69 8.19 15.35
C GLY A 175 10.59 7.40 14.37
N ARG A 176 11.46 6.51 14.83
CA ARG A 176 12.51 5.89 13.99
C ARG A 176 12.19 4.50 13.48
N GLU A 177 11.20 3.83 14.02
CA GLU A 177 11.00 2.43 13.73
C GLU A 177 10.42 2.22 12.32
N THR A 178 11.02 1.31 11.61
CA THR A 178 10.54 0.79 10.34
C THR A 178 9.86 -0.54 10.65
N TYR A 179 8.68 -0.77 10.07
CA TYR A 179 8.04 -2.07 10.15
C TYR A 179 9.01 -3.14 9.62
N VAL A 180 9.23 -4.17 10.42
CA VAL A 180 9.94 -5.38 10.04
C VAL A 180 8.95 -6.51 10.25
N PRO A 181 8.56 -7.27 9.20
CA PRO A 181 7.72 -8.45 9.38
C PRO A 181 8.37 -9.42 10.34
N ASP A 182 7.57 -10.09 11.17
CA ASP A 182 8.06 -11.18 11.98
C ASP A 182 8.56 -12.33 11.08
N PRO A 183 9.64 -13.03 11.44
CA PRO A 183 10.24 -14.09 10.65
C PRO A 183 9.34 -15.32 10.48
#